data_1ff987ee6a657507fa1543ea72795ce7
#
_entry.id   1ff987ee6a657507fa1543ea72795ce7
#
_cell.length_a   1.000
_cell.length_b   1.000
_cell.length_c   1.000
_cell.angle_alpha   90.00
_cell.angle_beta   90.00
_cell.angle_gamma   90.00
#
_symmetry.space_group_name_H-M   'P 1'
#
loop_
_entity.id
_entity.type
_entity.pdbx_description
1 polymer ?
#
loop_
_entity_poly.entity_id
_entity_poly.type
_entity_poly.pdbx_seq_one_letter_code
_entity_poly.pdbx_strand_id
1 'polypeptide(L)'
;MEQLDVFLLGERVGVLESDRGKLTFHYLPEYLRRADAAAISYSLPLQSEPFDPVVTSVFFDNLLPPDVVRKRLGKILHLSRRNIFGFLEAIGGDCAGAIALYPPGCTKTADASAPTFRELSDEEASQILMDLPKRPLNIGKEEGFRISGAGAQDKLIACVKEERIVLPLYGAPSTHIIKPPVAAYRDSVFNEFFCMRLAQKMGLPVPECGILTLKDVPYYCVTRFDRQNKDGRISRLHQEDFCQLLSVDPEKKYESEGGPAIPQCFQLIKKMRLGAAGQIDFLRRIIFNVLIGNGDAHAKNFSVLYRGKTIRLAPVYDLLCTEIYDSLAHETAMSIGGETSFAGITRGRLSKMAQECKVRPELILSLLDEMLEKITVASNNLADELNRQHPSTVYAEICRIIERQAAWLAVE
;
A
#
# COMPACT_ATOMS: atom_id res chain seq x y z
N MET A 1 3.18 31.49 9.69
CA MET A 1 2.31 30.48 9.07
C MET A 1 3.09 29.87 7.94
N GLU A 2 3.29 28.57 7.98
CA GLU A 2 4.03 27.82 6.95
C GLU A 2 3.03 27.28 5.92
N GLN A 3 3.39 27.17 4.65
CA GLN A 3 2.49 26.74 3.58
C GLN A 3 3.16 25.74 2.65
N LEU A 4 2.38 24.79 2.14
CA LEU A 4 2.75 23.90 1.03
C LEU A 4 1.65 23.95 -0.03
N ASP A 5 2.05 24.09 -1.28
CA ASP A 5 1.17 23.91 -2.43
C ASP A 5 0.84 22.42 -2.59
N VAL A 6 -0.43 22.10 -2.69
CA VAL A 6 -0.93 20.73 -2.88
C VAL A 6 -1.29 20.52 -4.33
N PHE A 7 -0.74 19.46 -4.91
CA PHE A 7 -0.98 19.07 -6.31
C PHE A 7 -1.72 17.72 -6.36
N LEU A 8 -2.65 17.61 -7.28
CA LEU A 8 -3.32 16.39 -7.68
C LEU A 8 -3.15 16.20 -9.19
N LEU A 9 -2.63 15.03 -9.62
CA LEU A 9 -2.38 14.72 -11.04
C LEU A 9 -1.51 15.77 -11.76
N GLY A 10 -0.60 16.44 -11.04
CA GLY A 10 0.27 17.49 -11.54
C GLY A 10 -0.33 18.89 -11.51
N GLU A 11 -1.60 19.06 -11.17
CA GLU A 11 -2.27 20.36 -11.06
C GLU A 11 -2.29 20.86 -9.63
N ARG A 12 -2.04 22.15 -9.43
CA ARG A 12 -2.15 22.80 -8.12
C ARG A 12 -3.61 22.96 -7.75
N VAL A 13 -4.03 22.23 -6.70
CA VAL A 13 -5.45 22.15 -6.32
C VAL A 13 -5.79 22.92 -5.03
N GLY A 14 -4.81 23.10 -4.16
CA GLY A 14 -5.05 23.70 -2.85
C GLY A 14 -3.76 24.09 -2.14
N VAL A 15 -3.92 24.51 -0.89
CA VAL A 15 -2.83 24.88 0.00
C VAL A 15 -3.02 24.16 1.34
N LEU A 16 -1.94 23.56 1.84
CA LEU A 16 -1.84 23.05 3.19
C LEU A 16 -1.10 24.07 4.04
N GLU A 17 -1.75 24.56 5.07
CA GLU A 17 -1.20 25.52 6.01
C GLU A 17 -0.88 24.87 7.35
N SER A 18 0.18 25.36 8.00
CA SER A 18 0.52 24.99 9.37
C SER A 18 0.58 26.25 10.25
N ASP A 19 -0.25 26.26 11.28
CA ASP A 19 -0.16 27.26 12.35
C ASP A 19 0.00 26.56 13.69
N ARG A 20 1.19 26.70 14.32
CA ARG A 20 1.53 26.09 15.61
C ARG A 20 1.26 24.57 15.65
N GLY A 21 1.51 23.90 14.53
CA GLY A 21 1.33 22.45 14.39
C GLY A 21 -0.11 22.00 14.06
N LYS A 22 -1.06 22.92 13.93
CA LYS A 22 -2.40 22.63 13.40
C LYS A 22 -2.35 22.73 11.88
N LEU A 23 -2.78 21.67 11.20
CA LEU A 23 -2.85 21.63 9.75
C LEU A 23 -4.25 21.98 9.27
N THR A 24 -4.32 22.85 8.28
CA THR A 24 -5.56 23.23 7.61
C THR A 24 -5.36 23.15 6.11
N PHE A 25 -6.24 22.48 5.41
CA PHE A 25 -6.25 22.40 3.95
C PHE A 25 -7.42 23.20 3.39
N HIS A 26 -7.21 23.90 2.30
CA HIS A 26 -8.26 24.49 1.51
C HIS A 26 -7.98 24.39 0.01
N TYR A 27 -9.05 24.23 -0.77
CA TYR A 27 -8.95 24.26 -2.21
C TYR A 27 -8.82 25.69 -2.73
N LEU A 28 -8.10 25.85 -3.85
CA LEU A 28 -8.00 27.14 -4.53
C LEU A 28 -9.34 27.50 -5.19
N PRO A 29 -9.80 28.77 -5.09
CA PRO A 29 -11.05 29.19 -5.73
C PRO A 29 -11.06 29.00 -7.25
N GLU A 30 -9.92 29.18 -7.91
CA GLU A 30 -9.76 28.94 -9.35
C GLU A 30 -9.89 27.46 -9.69
N TYR A 31 -9.39 26.55 -8.86
CA TYR A 31 -9.55 25.13 -9.05
C TYR A 31 -11.01 24.68 -8.88
N LEU A 32 -11.70 25.18 -7.85
CA LEU A 32 -13.11 24.85 -7.59
C LEU A 32 -14.06 25.27 -8.72
N ARG A 33 -13.70 26.30 -9.53
CA ARG A 33 -14.50 26.75 -10.67
C ARG A 33 -14.38 25.86 -11.91
N ARG A 34 -13.46 24.91 -11.92
CA ARG A 34 -13.26 24.01 -13.06
C ARG A 34 -14.36 22.97 -13.14
N ALA A 35 -14.81 22.67 -14.32
CA ALA A 35 -15.81 21.62 -14.58
C ALA A 35 -15.28 20.19 -14.34
N ASP A 36 -13.95 20.02 -14.39
CA ASP A 36 -13.24 18.76 -14.19
C ASP A 36 -12.54 18.67 -12.83
N ALA A 37 -12.80 19.61 -11.91
CA ALA A 37 -12.26 19.58 -10.57
C ALA A 37 -12.59 18.23 -9.87
N ALA A 38 -11.58 17.63 -9.26
CA ALA A 38 -11.69 16.40 -8.49
C ALA A 38 -11.22 16.63 -7.05
N ALA A 39 -11.87 15.99 -6.10
CA ALA A 39 -11.45 16.04 -4.72
C ALA A 39 -10.11 15.27 -4.53
N ILE A 40 -9.26 15.77 -3.63
CA ILE A 40 -8.02 15.05 -3.26
C ILE A 40 -8.32 13.80 -2.42
N SER A 41 -9.51 13.70 -1.82
CA SER A 41 -9.94 12.57 -1.01
C SER A 41 -11.46 12.51 -0.93
N TYR A 42 -11.97 11.30 -0.71
CA TYR A 42 -13.37 11.11 -0.32
C TYR A 42 -13.70 11.81 1.01
N SER A 43 -12.73 11.89 1.92
CA SER A 43 -12.87 12.58 3.21
C SER A 43 -12.65 14.09 3.14
N LEU A 44 -12.11 14.59 2.02
CA LEU A 44 -11.88 16.01 1.75
C LEU A 44 -12.58 16.44 0.44
N PRO A 45 -13.94 16.42 0.38
CA PRO A 45 -14.70 16.72 -0.81
C PRO A 45 -14.49 18.19 -1.27
N LEU A 46 -14.87 18.50 -2.51
CA LEU A 46 -14.76 19.88 -3.01
C LEU A 46 -15.66 20.82 -2.20
N GLN A 47 -15.06 21.83 -1.57
CA GLN A 47 -15.74 22.91 -0.84
C GLN A 47 -14.88 24.17 -0.79
N SER A 48 -15.52 25.34 -0.58
CA SER A 48 -14.83 26.63 -0.47
C SER A 48 -14.21 26.86 0.92
N GLU A 49 -14.84 26.30 1.95
CA GLU A 49 -14.38 26.50 3.32
C GLU A 49 -13.16 25.63 3.64
N PRO A 50 -12.23 26.11 4.47
CA PRO A 50 -11.13 25.32 4.95
C PRO A 50 -11.61 24.09 5.73
N PHE A 51 -10.86 22.99 5.62
CA PHE A 51 -11.18 21.76 6.35
C PHE A 51 -10.74 21.80 7.80
N ASP A 52 -11.48 21.07 8.65
CA ASP A 52 -11.13 20.88 10.05
C ASP A 52 -9.71 20.30 10.18
N PRO A 53 -8.91 20.79 11.16
CA PRO A 53 -7.54 20.34 11.35
C PRO A 53 -7.38 18.84 11.64
N VAL A 54 -8.37 18.20 12.27
CA VAL A 54 -8.30 16.76 12.58
C VAL A 54 -8.40 15.95 11.30
N VAL A 55 -9.41 16.21 10.46
CA VAL A 55 -9.59 15.52 9.18
C VAL A 55 -8.41 15.78 8.24
N THR A 56 -7.95 17.04 8.19
CA THR A 56 -6.76 17.42 7.42
C THR A 56 -5.53 16.64 7.86
N SER A 57 -5.25 16.64 9.17
CA SER A 57 -4.07 15.95 9.70
C SER A 57 -4.11 14.46 9.41
N VAL A 58 -5.25 13.81 9.60
CA VAL A 58 -5.40 12.37 9.34
C VAL A 58 -5.14 12.03 7.88
N PHE A 59 -5.68 12.81 6.93
CA PHE A 59 -5.45 12.54 5.50
C PHE A 59 -3.98 12.67 5.15
N PHE A 60 -3.34 13.79 5.51
CA PHE A 60 -1.95 14.05 5.15
C PHE A 60 -0.95 13.17 5.91
N ASP A 61 -1.26 12.78 7.15
CA ASP A 61 -0.43 11.84 7.92
C ASP A 61 -0.41 10.44 7.27
N ASN A 62 -1.53 10.00 6.71
CA ASN A 62 -1.61 8.72 5.98
C ASN A 62 -0.75 8.66 4.71
N LEU A 63 -0.28 9.79 4.18
CA LEU A 63 0.68 9.85 3.07
C LEU A 63 2.12 9.60 3.52
N LEU A 64 2.39 9.64 4.82
CA LEU A 64 3.73 9.53 5.40
C LEU A 64 4.04 8.09 5.86
N PRO A 65 5.32 7.75 6.02
CA PRO A 65 5.72 6.52 6.71
C PRO A 65 5.19 6.49 8.16
N PRO A 66 5.00 5.30 8.76
CA PRO A 66 4.56 5.16 10.15
C PRO A 66 5.61 5.70 11.13
N ASP A 67 5.18 5.91 12.39
CA ASP A 67 5.97 6.54 13.45
C ASP A 67 7.35 5.90 13.66
N VAL A 68 7.44 4.57 13.55
CA VAL A 68 8.70 3.84 13.68
C VAL A 68 9.74 4.23 12.61
N VAL A 69 9.30 4.50 11.40
CA VAL A 69 10.17 4.96 10.29
C VAL A 69 10.44 6.46 10.45
N ARG A 70 9.42 7.26 10.80
CA ARG A 70 9.57 8.70 11.07
C ARG A 70 10.56 9.00 12.20
N LYS A 71 10.63 8.14 13.22
CA LYS A 71 11.64 8.27 14.29
C LYS A 71 13.07 8.19 13.74
N ARG A 72 13.33 7.35 12.74
CA ARG A 72 14.64 7.25 12.07
C ARG A 72 14.88 8.42 11.11
N LEU A 73 13.89 8.76 10.28
CA LEU A 73 13.96 9.91 9.38
C LEU A 73 14.11 11.24 10.11
N GLY A 74 13.43 11.41 11.25
CA GLY A 74 13.50 12.62 12.07
C GLY A 74 14.90 12.93 12.58
N LYS A 75 15.71 11.89 12.83
CA LYS A 75 17.14 12.09 13.19
C LYS A 75 17.95 12.64 12.02
N ILE A 76 17.63 12.25 10.78
CA ILE A 76 18.32 12.69 9.56
C ILE A 76 17.89 14.10 9.18
N LEU A 77 16.60 14.36 9.28
CA LEU A 77 15.97 15.62 8.86
C LEU A 77 15.90 16.67 9.98
N HIS A 78 16.34 16.34 11.18
CA HIS A 78 16.21 17.18 12.40
C HIS A 78 14.75 17.57 12.69
N LEU A 79 13.81 16.65 12.47
CA LEU A 79 12.39 16.83 12.69
C LEU A 79 11.88 15.98 13.86
N SER A 80 10.94 16.54 14.63
CA SER A 80 10.13 15.74 15.56
C SER A 80 9.26 14.76 14.77
N ARG A 81 9.14 13.51 15.24
CA ARG A 81 8.32 12.47 14.60
C ARG A 81 6.85 12.86 14.41
N ARG A 82 6.36 13.83 15.20
CA ARG A 82 4.98 14.37 15.13
C ARG A 82 4.84 15.57 14.19
N ASN A 83 5.93 16.05 13.61
CA ASN A 83 5.88 17.19 12.68
C ASN A 83 5.46 16.73 11.28
N ILE A 84 4.16 16.48 11.09
CA ILE A 84 3.58 16.05 9.81
C ILE A 84 3.96 17.03 8.69
N PHE A 85 3.82 18.36 8.93
CA PHE A 85 4.12 19.38 7.94
C PHE A 85 5.57 19.31 7.47
N GLY A 86 6.53 19.28 8.39
CA GLY A 86 7.96 19.21 8.03
C GLY A 86 8.32 17.93 7.27
N PHE A 87 7.71 16.78 7.59
CA PHE A 87 7.90 15.58 6.79
C PHE A 87 7.31 15.73 5.38
N LEU A 88 6.10 16.28 5.23
CA LEU A 88 5.52 16.53 3.91
C LEU A 88 6.37 17.51 3.10
N GLU A 89 6.91 18.55 3.72
CA GLU A 89 7.86 19.46 3.09
C GLU A 89 9.11 18.73 2.60
N ALA A 90 9.66 17.83 3.43
CA ALA A 90 10.90 17.12 3.12
C ALA A 90 10.73 16.01 2.07
N ILE A 91 9.64 15.22 2.17
CA ILE A 91 9.49 13.99 1.38
C ILE A 91 8.20 13.90 0.55
N GLY A 92 7.31 14.90 0.60
CA GLY A 92 5.99 14.86 -0.04
C GLY A 92 5.98 15.07 -1.56
N GLY A 93 7.12 15.06 -2.25
CA GLY A 93 7.19 15.31 -3.70
C GLY A 93 6.66 14.18 -4.58
N ASP A 94 6.68 12.93 -4.12
CA ASP A 94 6.11 11.76 -4.79
C ASP A 94 5.49 10.82 -3.75
N CYS A 95 4.21 11.02 -3.45
CA CYS A 95 3.44 10.21 -2.50
C CYS A 95 2.76 9.01 -3.18
N ALA A 96 2.08 8.20 -2.37
CA ALA A 96 1.12 7.23 -2.87
C ALA A 96 -0.01 7.96 -3.61
N GLY A 97 -0.43 7.39 -4.74
CA GLY A 97 -1.39 8.04 -5.63
C GLY A 97 -0.81 9.20 -6.43
N ALA A 98 -1.61 10.24 -6.59
CA ALA A 98 -1.29 11.38 -7.44
C ALA A 98 -1.06 12.70 -6.66
N ILE A 99 -0.96 12.60 -5.34
CA ILE A 99 -0.69 13.76 -4.49
C ILE A 99 0.80 14.09 -4.49
N ALA A 100 1.12 15.37 -4.57
CA ALA A 100 2.45 15.90 -4.34
C ALA A 100 2.36 17.23 -3.60
N LEU A 101 3.35 17.51 -2.76
CA LEU A 101 3.41 18.74 -1.98
C LEU A 101 4.76 19.45 -2.21
N TYR A 102 4.70 20.77 -2.43
CA TYR A 102 5.87 21.59 -2.66
C TYR A 102 5.78 22.91 -1.90
N PRO A 103 6.91 23.48 -1.46
CA PRO A 103 6.94 24.86 -0.99
C PRO A 103 6.40 25.84 -2.04
N PRO A 104 5.74 26.93 -1.62
CA PRO A 104 5.22 27.95 -2.56
C PRO A 104 6.29 28.48 -3.51
N GLY A 105 5.93 28.60 -4.80
CA GLY A 105 6.83 29.11 -5.83
C GLY A 105 7.88 28.12 -6.31
N CYS A 106 7.82 26.85 -5.89
CA CYS A 106 8.70 25.81 -6.43
C CYS A 106 8.37 25.56 -7.90
N THR A 107 9.29 25.95 -8.79
CA THR A 107 9.14 25.78 -10.26
C THR A 107 9.55 24.38 -10.74
N LYS A 108 10.27 23.62 -9.92
CA LYS A 108 10.70 22.23 -10.19
C LYS A 108 9.63 21.27 -9.66
N THR A 109 8.44 21.31 -10.22
CA THR A 109 7.32 20.42 -9.89
C THR A 109 7.22 19.28 -10.90
N ALA A 110 6.34 18.34 -10.65
CA ALA A 110 6.05 17.16 -11.47
C ALA A 110 5.69 17.46 -12.96
N ASP A 111 5.51 18.74 -13.30
CA ASP A 111 5.20 19.23 -14.64
C ASP A 111 6.44 19.64 -15.44
N ALA A 112 7.64 19.31 -14.95
CA ALA A 112 8.86 19.52 -15.71
C ALA A 112 8.74 18.78 -17.05
N SER A 113 8.82 19.51 -18.13
CA SER A 113 8.79 19.01 -19.52
C SER A 113 9.84 17.94 -19.83
N ALA A 114 10.79 17.74 -18.91
CA ALA A 114 11.77 16.67 -18.92
C ALA A 114 12.00 16.16 -17.47
N PRO A 115 11.43 15.00 -17.08
CA PRO A 115 11.68 14.40 -15.77
C PRO A 115 13.16 14.07 -15.63
N THR A 116 13.74 14.42 -14.48
CA THR A 116 15.15 14.19 -14.19
C THR A 116 15.32 12.84 -13.48
N PHE A 117 16.24 12.04 -13.98
CA PHE A 117 16.57 10.72 -13.43
C PHE A 117 18.07 10.58 -13.24
N ARG A 118 18.49 9.88 -12.17
CA ARG A 118 19.87 9.50 -11.91
C ARG A 118 19.99 7.97 -11.95
N GLU A 119 20.72 7.45 -12.91
CA GLU A 119 21.05 6.02 -12.96
C GLU A 119 22.05 5.68 -11.84
N LEU A 120 21.87 4.50 -11.24
CA LEU A 120 22.77 3.95 -10.24
C LEU A 120 23.61 2.84 -10.85
N SER A 121 24.88 2.73 -10.47
CA SER A 121 25.61 1.49 -10.66
C SER A 121 25.08 0.41 -9.70
N ASP A 122 25.40 -0.86 -10.00
CA ASP A 122 24.99 -1.98 -9.14
C ASP A 122 25.60 -1.85 -7.73
N GLU A 123 26.82 -1.29 -7.64
CA GLU A 123 27.48 -0.99 -6.38
C GLU A 123 26.73 0.06 -5.55
N GLU A 124 26.35 1.16 -6.20
CA GLU A 124 25.59 2.24 -5.56
C GLU A 124 24.20 1.75 -5.13
N ALA A 125 23.50 1.02 -6.00
CA ALA A 125 22.18 0.46 -5.74
C ALA A 125 22.22 -0.52 -4.56
N SER A 126 23.18 -1.45 -4.56
CA SER A 126 23.39 -2.39 -3.47
C SER A 126 23.69 -1.67 -2.15
N GLN A 127 24.56 -0.66 -2.16
CA GLN A 127 24.89 0.11 -0.96
C GLN A 127 23.67 0.88 -0.41
N ILE A 128 22.88 1.50 -1.29
CA ILE A 128 21.64 2.20 -0.90
C ILE A 128 20.67 1.23 -0.22
N LEU A 129 20.43 0.07 -0.84
CA LEU A 129 19.49 -0.94 -0.32
C LEU A 129 19.94 -1.52 1.03
N MET A 130 21.26 -1.74 1.20
CA MET A 130 21.84 -2.16 2.48
C MET A 130 21.75 -1.10 3.57
N ASP A 131 21.79 0.17 3.19
CA ASP A 131 21.73 1.30 4.14
C ASP A 131 20.30 1.70 4.55
N LEU A 132 19.24 1.16 3.91
CA LEU A 132 17.85 1.51 4.21
C LEU A 132 17.46 1.40 5.69
N PRO A 133 17.93 0.39 6.47
CA PRO A 133 17.64 0.35 7.90
C PRO A 133 18.19 1.56 8.69
N LYS A 134 19.29 2.15 8.22
CA LYS A 134 19.90 3.34 8.82
C LYS A 134 19.36 4.63 8.19
N ARG A 135 19.01 4.59 6.91
CA ARG A 135 18.56 5.72 6.10
C ARG A 135 17.28 5.34 5.30
N PRO A 136 16.12 5.32 5.98
CA PRO A 136 14.88 4.94 5.32
C PRO A 136 14.62 5.76 4.05
N LEU A 137 14.08 5.11 3.02
CA LEU A 137 13.75 5.72 1.73
C LEU A 137 14.95 6.42 1.04
N ASN A 138 16.19 6.19 1.47
CA ASN A 138 17.40 6.89 0.97
C ASN A 138 17.34 8.42 1.09
N ILE A 139 16.57 8.96 2.02
CA ILE A 139 16.35 10.40 2.16
C ILE A 139 17.63 11.12 2.67
N GLY A 140 17.85 12.35 2.17
CA GLY A 140 18.94 13.23 2.58
C GLY A 140 20.31 12.95 1.94
N LYS A 141 20.37 12.08 0.91
CA LYS A 141 21.59 11.84 0.12
C LYS A 141 21.60 12.58 -1.21
N GLU A 142 20.44 12.62 -1.86
CA GLU A 142 20.29 13.13 -3.22
C GLU A 142 19.47 14.41 -3.22
N GLU A 143 19.99 15.47 -3.84
CA GLU A 143 19.22 16.69 -4.05
C GLU A 143 18.02 16.41 -4.98
N GLY A 144 16.85 16.91 -4.62
CA GLY A 144 15.63 16.71 -5.39
C GLY A 144 14.97 15.34 -5.22
N PHE A 145 15.53 14.43 -4.43
CA PHE A 145 14.91 13.14 -4.12
C PHE A 145 13.95 13.28 -2.93
N ARG A 146 12.65 13.47 -3.23
CA ARG A 146 11.60 13.74 -2.25
C ARG A 146 10.46 12.75 -2.43
N ILE A 147 10.58 11.58 -1.79
CA ILE A 147 9.64 10.46 -1.96
C ILE A 147 9.09 10.03 -0.61
N SER A 148 7.77 9.89 -0.50
CA SER A 148 7.09 9.33 0.63
C SER A 148 6.57 7.94 0.32
N GLY A 149 6.72 7.01 1.27
CA GLY A 149 6.23 5.64 1.13
C GLY A 149 5.63 5.14 2.44
N ALA A 150 4.35 4.81 2.41
CA ALA A 150 3.66 4.17 3.52
C ALA A 150 4.23 2.77 3.82
N GLY A 151 3.96 2.25 5.04
CA GLY A 151 4.39 0.92 5.48
C GLY A 151 5.71 0.91 6.26
N ALA A 152 5.80 -0.01 7.22
CA ALA A 152 6.89 -0.08 8.20
C ALA A 152 8.18 -0.74 7.66
N GLN A 153 8.04 -1.63 6.68
CA GLN A 153 9.17 -2.33 6.05
C GLN A 153 10.06 -1.34 5.30
N ASP A 154 11.37 -1.49 5.43
CA ASP A 154 12.33 -0.72 4.66
C ASP A 154 12.16 -0.97 3.16
N LYS A 155 12.20 0.10 2.39
CA LYS A 155 11.98 0.08 0.93
C LYS A 155 12.70 1.22 0.25
N LEU A 156 13.13 0.99 -0.99
CA LEU A 156 13.52 2.03 -1.93
C LEU A 156 12.38 2.20 -2.94
N ILE A 157 11.93 3.43 -3.13
CA ILE A 157 10.94 3.77 -4.16
C ILE A 157 11.71 4.46 -5.29
N ALA A 158 11.76 3.81 -6.44
CA ALA A 158 12.62 4.22 -7.55
C ALA A 158 11.98 3.88 -8.90
N CYS A 159 12.69 4.07 -9.98
CA CYS A 159 12.38 3.48 -11.28
C CYS A 159 13.29 2.27 -11.53
N VAL A 160 12.79 1.29 -12.29
CA VAL A 160 13.60 0.22 -12.83
C VAL A 160 13.51 0.30 -14.36
N LYS A 161 14.65 0.39 -15.02
CA LYS A 161 14.77 0.42 -16.47
C LYS A 161 15.85 -0.59 -16.88
N GLU A 162 15.50 -1.55 -17.72
CA GLU A 162 16.44 -2.58 -18.18
C GLU A 162 17.23 -3.22 -17.02
N GLU A 163 16.50 -3.61 -15.97
CA GLU A 163 17.00 -4.20 -14.71
C GLU A 163 17.90 -3.27 -13.87
N ARG A 164 18.11 -2.01 -14.27
CA ARG A 164 18.87 -1.02 -13.52
C ARG A 164 17.96 -0.14 -12.65
N ILE A 165 18.43 0.17 -11.46
CA ILE A 165 17.74 1.09 -10.56
C ILE A 165 18.08 2.54 -10.93
N VAL A 166 17.05 3.36 -11.05
CA VAL A 166 17.14 4.75 -11.44
C VAL A 166 16.38 5.60 -10.43
N LEU A 167 17.02 6.59 -9.84
CA LEU A 167 16.38 7.51 -8.88
C LEU A 167 15.62 8.61 -9.62
N PRO A 168 14.31 8.77 -9.37
CA PRO A 168 13.56 9.91 -9.89
C PRO A 168 13.84 11.16 -9.02
N LEU A 169 14.19 12.27 -9.63
CA LEU A 169 14.55 13.52 -8.97
C LEU A 169 13.57 14.64 -9.35
N TYR A 170 13.49 15.65 -8.48
CA TYR A 170 12.71 16.88 -8.73
C TYR A 170 11.26 16.63 -9.16
N GLY A 171 10.59 15.67 -8.52
CA GLY A 171 9.18 15.35 -8.78
C GLY A 171 8.93 14.42 -9.96
N ALA A 172 9.97 13.87 -10.59
CA ALA A 172 9.78 12.78 -11.53
C ALA A 172 9.07 11.60 -10.87
N PRO A 173 8.10 10.95 -11.53
CA PRO A 173 7.35 9.87 -10.93
C PRO A 173 8.20 8.60 -10.80
N SER A 174 8.22 8.00 -9.62
CA SER A 174 8.76 6.65 -9.41
C SER A 174 7.84 5.59 -9.99
N THR A 175 8.36 4.40 -10.31
CA THR A 175 7.59 3.32 -10.95
C THR A 175 7.58 2.01 -10.17
N HIS A 176 8.52 1.81 -9.26
CA HIS A 176 8.71 0.55 -8.53
C HIS A 176 8.93 0.79 -7.04
N ILE A 177 8.61 -0.23 -6.27
CA ILE A 177 8.98 -0.37 -4.86
C ILE A 177 9.89 -1.57 -4.76
N ILE A 178 11.08 -1.38 -4.18
CA ILE A 178 12.11 -2.40 -4.00
C ILE A 178 12.29 -2.62 -2.51
N LYS A 179 12.05 -3.84 -2.04
CA LYS A 179 12.11 -4.20 -0.62
C LYS A 179 13.28 -5.15 -0.36
N PRO A 180 14.18 -4.81 0.56
CA PRO A 180 15.25 -5.71 0.98
C PRO A 180 14.71 -6.85 1.85
N PRO A 181 15.49 -7.94 2.03
CA PRO A 181 15.21 -8.95 3.02
C PRO A 181 15.06 -8.32 4.41
N VAL A 182 14.07 -8.78 5.18
CA VAL A 182 13.87 -8.36 6.58
C VAL A 182 14.69 -9.27 7.47
N ALA A 183 15.69 -8.73 8.17
CA ALA A 183 16.64 -9.52 8.96
C ALA A 183 15.98 -10.42 10.03
N ALA A 184 14.84 -9.98 10.59
CA ALA A 184 14.09 -10.75 11.59
C ALA A 184 13.26 -11.90 10.99
N TYR A 185 13.02 -11.91 9.68
CA TYR A 185 12.12 -12.85 9.00
C TYR A 185 12.86 -13.52 7.85
N ARG A 186 13.19 -14.81 8.04
CA ARG A 186 13.88 -15.57 6.98
C ARG A 186 13.08 -15.58 5.70
N ASP A 187 13.77 -15.44 4.59
CA ASP A 187 13.20 -15.54 3.24
C ASP A 187 11.98 -14.63 2.99
N SER A 188 11.91 -13.47 3.70
CA SER A 188 10.79 -12.54 3.61
C SER A 188 10.50 -12.06 2.18
N VAL A 189 11.53 -11.91 1.35
CA VAL A 189 11.44 -11.55 -0.07
C VAL A 189 10.70 -12.63 -0.87
N PHE A 190 11.05 -13.88 -0.64
CA PHE A 190 10.43 -15.02 -1.32
C PHE A 190 9.02 -15.32 -0.82
N ASN A 191 8.75 -15.05 0.48
CA ASN A 191 7.41 -15.15 1.05
C ASN A 191 6.44 -14.18 0.34
N GLU A 192 6.77 -12.89 0.30
CA GLU A 192 5.93 -11.89 -0.38
C GLU A 192 5.77 -12.22 -1.87
N PHE A 193 6.86 -12.55 -2.55
CA PHE A 193 6.83 -12.92 -3.96
C PHE A 193 5.93 -14.12 -4.22
N PHE A 194 6.04 -15.20 -3.43
CA PHE A 194 5.18 -16.38 -3.54
C PHE A 194 3.70 -16.03 -3.38
N CYS A 195 3.35 -15.32 -2.31
CA CYS A 195 1.95 -14.97 -2.02
C CYS A 195 1.34 -14.08 -3.11
N MET A 196 2.10 -13.11 -3.63
CA MET A 196 1.66 -12.27 -4.75
C MET A 196 1.47 -13.08 -6.04
N ARG A 197 2.40 -13.98 -6.37
CA ARG A 197 2.28 -14.87 -7.55
C ARG A 197 1.11 -15.85 -7.39
N LEU A 198 0.89 -16.38 -6.17
CA LEU A 198 -0.25 -17.24 -5.90
C LEU A 198 -1.57 -16.48 -6.05
N ALA A 199 -1.66 -15.25 -5.55
CA ALA A 199 -2.83 -14.39 -5.74
C ALA A 199 -3.17 -14.21 -7.24
N GLN A 200 -2.15 -14.01 -8.09
CA GLN A 200 -2.32 -13.93 -9.53
C GLN A 200 -2.87 -15.25 -10.12
N LYS A 201 -2.32 -16.40 -9.72
CA LYS A 201 -2.83 -17.73 -10.14
C LYS A 201 -4.27 -17.99 -9.67
N MET A 202 -4.66 -17.39 -8.54
CA MET A 202 -6.04 -17.44 -8.02
C MET A 202 -6.98 -16.40 -8.65
N GLY A 203 -6.53 -15.65 -9.65
CA GLY A 203 -7.33 -14.68 -10.40
C GLY A 203 -7.55 -13.34 -9.70
N LEU A 204 -6.80 -13.02 -8.65
CA LEU A 204 -6.80 -11.69 -8.06
C LEU A 204 -5.96 -10.72 -8.90
N PRO A 205 -6.38 -9.46 -9.05
CA PRO A 205 -5.57 -8.45 -9.74
C PRO A 205 -4.28 -8.16 -8.94
N VAL A 206 -3.13 -8.38 -9.55
CA VAL A 206 -1.80 -8.21 -8.93
C VAL A 206 -0.96 -7.27 -9.81
N PRO A 207 -0.22 -6.32 -9.25
CA PRO A 207 0.79 -5.58 -10.00
C PRO A 207 1.93 -6.50 -10.41
N GLU A 208 2.61 -6.17 -11.50
CA GLU A 208 3.81 -6.91 -11.90
C GLU A 208 4.85 -6.91 -10.78
N CYS A 209 5.36 -8.08 -10.42
CA CYS A 209 6.36 -8.24 -9.38
C CYS A 209 7.38 -9.32 -9.74
N GLY A 210 8.58 -9.20 -9.18
CA GLY A 210 9.69 -10.09 -9.43
C GLY A 210 10.74 -10.04 -8.32
N ILE A 211 11.79 -10.81 -8.52
CA ILE A 211 13.00 -10.78 -7.69
C ILE A 211 14.10 -10.07 -8.50
N LEU A 212 14.61 -8.98 -7.96
CA LEU A 212 15.80 -8.31 -8.43
C LEU A 212 17.00 -8.79 -7.61
N THR A 213 18.03 -9.30 -8.26
CA THR A 213 19.24 -9.77 -7.57
C THR A 213 20.39 -8.80 -7.82
N LEU A 214 20.97 -8.26 -6.74
CA LEU A 214 22.15 -7.41 -6.78
C LEU A 214 23.21 -7.98 -5.83
N LYS A 215 24.40 -8.28 -6.35
CA LYS A 215 25.51 -8.88 -5.58
C LYS A 215 25.04 -10.07 -4.72
N ASP A 216 24.35 -11.00 -5.36
CA ASP A 216 23.82 -12.24 -4.77
C ASP A 216 22.74 -12.03 -3.68
N VAL A 217 22.30 -10.80 -3.44
CA VAL A 217 21.20 -10.50 -2.52
C VAL A 217 19.89 -10.35 -3.29
N PRO A 218 18.84 -11.14 -2.95
CA PRO A 218 17.52 -10.99 -3.56
C PRO A 218 16.75 -9.85 -2.93
N TYR A 219 16.07 -9.06 -3.77
CA TYR A 219 15.16 -7.98 -3.39
C TYR A 219 13.80 -8.22 -4.03
N TYR A 220 12.73 -8.06 -3.28
CA TYR A 220 11.39 -8.05 -3.85
C TYR A 220 11.17 -6.73 -4.59
N CYS A 221 10.80 -6.82 -5.86
CA CYS A 221 10.56 -5.68 -6.72
C CYS A 221 9.13 -5.74 -7.27
N VAL A 222 8.36 -4.67 -7.06
CA VAL A 222 6.98 -4.59 -7.53
C VAL A 222 6.72 -3.26 -8.22
N THR A 223 6.01 -3.34 -9.36
CA THR A 223 5.55 -2.16 -10.09
C THR A 223 4.47 -1.43 -9.29
N ARG A 224 4.56 -0.12 -9.20
CA ARG A 224 3.53 0.71 -8.60
C ARG A 224 2.27 0.71 -9.46
N PHE A 225 1.16 0.21 -8.93
CA PHE A 225 -0.13 0.16 -9.63
C PHE A 225 -0.78 1.53 -9.83
N ASP A 226 -0.33 2.54 -9.07
CA ASP A 226 -0.75 3.93 -9.16
C ASP A 226 0.11 4.74 -10.16
N ARG A 227 0.82 4.05 -11.03
CA ARG A 227 1.58 4.61 -12.16
C ARG A 227 1.13 3.96 -13.46
N GLN A 228 1.04 4.76 -14.49
CA GLN A 228 0.71 4.29 -15.83
C GLN A 228 1.78 4.78 -16.80
N ASN A 229 2.41 3.85 -17.51
CA ASN A 229 3.30 4.17 -18.62
C ASN A 229 2.47 4.17 -19.91
N LYS A 230 2.44 5.30 -20.61
CA LYS A 230 1.84 5.41 -21.92
C LYS A 230 2.85 6.08 -22.85
N ASP A 231 3.28 5.35 -23.85
CA ASP A 231 4.23 5.83 -24.87
C ASP A 231 5.53 6.42 -24.27
N GLY A 232 6.06 5.77 -23.21
CA GLY A 232 7.27 6.22 -22.53
C GLY A 232 7.05 7.34 -21.51
N ARG A 233 5.86 7.90 -21.43
CA ARG A 233 5.49 8.91 -20.44
C ARG A 233 4.81 8.26 -19.25
N ILE A 234 5.39 8.45 -18.06
CA ILE A 234 4.82 7.95 -16.80
C ILE A 234 3.86 9.00 -16.26
N SER A 235 2.61 8.60 -16.05
CA SER A 235 1.58 9.40 -15.39
C SER A 235 1.17 8.78 -14.06
N ARG A 236 0.71 9.62 -13.11
CA ARG A 236 0.17 9.19 -11.83
C ARG A 236 -1.31 8.86 -11.95
N LEU A 237 -1.76 7.84 -11.23
CA LEU A 237 -3.16 7.57 -10.97
C LEU A 237 -3.42 7.85 -9.48
N HIS A 238 -4.53 8.51 -9.20
CA HIS A 238 -4.86 8.78 -7.80
C HIS A 238 -5.35 7.52 -7.12
N GLN A 239 -4.93 7.33 -5.85
CA GLN A 239 -5.34 6.24 -4.98
C GLN A 239 -5.50 6.73 -3.54
N GLU A 240 -6.32 6.01 -2.78
CA GLU A 240 -6.44 6.17 -1.34
C GLU A 240 -6.56 4.80 -0.68
N ASP A 241 -5.87 4.59 0.45
CA ASP A 241 -6.12 3.42 1.29
C ASP A 241 -7.38 3.59 2.15
N PHE A 242 -7.86 2.48 2.74
CA PHE A 242 -9.12 2.52 3.50
C PHE A 242 -9.01 3.32 4.81
N CYS A 243 -7.83 3.50 5.38
CA CYS A 243 -7.65 4.41 6.52
C CYS A 243 -7.83 5.86 6.09
N GLN A 244 -7.29 6.28 4.93
CA GLN A 244 -7.53 7.62 4.38
C GLN A 244 -9.02 7.86 4.13
N LEU A 245 -9.68 6.91 3.44
CA LEU A 245 -11.10 7.00 3.09
C LEU A 245 -12.05 7.03 4.29
N LEU A 246 -11.68 6.37 5.38
CA LEU A 246 -12.44 6.31 6.62
C LEU A 246 -12.00 7.36 7.65
N SER A 247 -11.04 8.22 7.31
CA SER A 247 -10.45 9.22 8.21
C SER A 247 -9.92 8.60 9.51
N VAL A 248 -9.21 7.46 9.38
CA VAL A 248 -8.59 6.75 10.50
C VAL A 248 -7.11 7.09 10.59
N ASP A 249 -6.64 7.37 11.79
CA ASP A 249 -5.24 7.62 12.11
C ASP A 249 -4.37 6.45 11.60
N PRO A 250 -3.26 6.69 10.86
CA PRO A 250 -2.41 5.63 10.32
C PRO A 250 -1.81 4.70 11.38
N GLU A 251 -1.68 5.15 12.62
CA GLU A 251 -1.21 4.31 13.73
C GLU A 251 -2.31 3.38 14.28
N LYS A 252 -3.57 3.63 13.95
CA LYS A 252 -4.73 2.79 14.31
C LYS A 252 -5.21 1.94 13.13
N LYS A 253 -4.31 1.31 12.43
CA LYS A 253 -4.63 0.52 11.23
C LYS A 253 -5.19 -0.87 11.53
N TYR A 254 -4.93 -1.43 12.71
CA TYR A 254 -5.44 -2.72 13.19
C TYR A 254 -6.77 -2.55 13.93
N GLU A 255 -7.69 -3.50 13.75
CA GLU A 255 -8.99 -3.49 14.47
C GLU A 255 -8.80 -3.50 15.99
N SER A 256 -7.83 -4.26 16.50
CA SER A 256 -7.48 -4.33 17.93
C SER A 256 -7.00 -3.00 18.52
N GLU A 257 -6.53 -2.07 17.68
CA GLU A 257 -6.09 -0.72 18.07
C GLU A 257 -7.17 0.34 17.81
N GLY A 258 -8.39 -0.08 17.48
CA GLY A 258 -9.51 0.80 17.15
C GLY A 258 -9.57 1.19 15.65
N GLY A 259 -8.89 0.45 14.81
CA GLY A 259 -8.94 0.58 13.35
C GLY A 259 -10.20 -0.03 12.74
N PRO A 260 -10.33 0.06 11.40
CA PRO A 260 -11.51 -0.42 10.71
C PRO A 260 -11.64 -1.95 10.75
N ALA A 261 -12.85 -2.43 11.05
CA ALA A 261 -13.24 -3.83 10.87
C ALA A 261 -13.74 -4.09 9.44
N ILE A 262 -13.81 -5.36 9.05
CA ILE A 262 -14.29 -5.79 7.72
C ILE A 262 -15.66 -5.21 7.37
N PRO A 263 -16.67 -5.19 8.27
CA PRO A 263 -17.98 -4.61 7.95
C PRO A 263 -17.91 -3.11 7.61
N GLN A 264 -17.03 -2.35 8.27
CA GLN A 264 -16.83 -0.92 7.96
C GLN A 264 -16.18 -0.73 6.59
N CYS A 265 -15.15 -1.52 6.28
CA CYS A 265 -14.52 -1.55 4.96
C CYS A 265 -15.52 -1.92 3.86
N PHE A 266 -16.38 -2.90 4.11
CA PHE A 266 -17.41 -3.33 3.15
C PHE A 266 -18.48 -2.25 2.94
N GLN A 267 -18.91 -1.53 3.99
CA GLN A 267 -19.81 -0.40 3.87
C GLN A 267 -19.19 0.76 3.07
N LEU A 268 -17.88 1.00 3.24
CA LEU A 268 -17.16 1.97 2.43
C LEU A 268 -17.24 1.64 0.94
N ILE A 269 -16.98 0.39 0.55
CA ILE A 269 -17.09 -0.10 -0.84
C ILE A 269 -18.50 0.18 -1.41
N LYS A 270 -19.56 -0.05 -0.61
CA LYS A 270 -20.93 0.26 -1.00
C LYS A 270 -21.15 1.77 -1.18
N LYS A 271 -20.69 2.60 -0.21
CA LYS A 271 -20.80 4.07 -0.28
C LYS A 271 -20.09 4.64 -1.49
N MET A 272 -18.91 4.11 -1.82
CA MET A 272 -18.13 4.50 -3.00
C MET A 272 -18.66 3.91 -4.32
N ARG A 273 -19.75 3.13 -4.28
CA ARG A 273 -20.43 2.56 -5.45
C ARG A 273 -19.54 1.69 -6.34
N LEU A 274 -18.67 0.87 -5.73
CA LEU A 274 -17.82 -0.06 -6.50
C LEU A 274 -18.61 -1.21 -7.15
N GLY A 275 -19.91 -1.30 -6.92
CA GLY A 275 -20.80 -2.31 -7.51
C GLY A 275 -20.60 -3.72 -6.95
N ALA A 276 -21.32 -4.69 -7.51
CA ALA A 276 -21.24 -6.08 -7.08
C ALA A 276 -19.83 -6.68 -7.32
N ALA A 277 -19.21 -6.34 -8.44
CA ALA A 277 -17.86 -6.82 -8.75
C ALA A 277 -16.81 -6.39 -7.69
N GLY A 278 -16.84 -5.13 -7.24
CA GLY A 278 -15.94 -4.66 -6.18
C GLY A 278 -16.23 -5.31 -4.83
N GLN A 279 -17.50 -5.59 -4.52
CA GLN A 279 -17.89 -6.30 -3.29
C GLN A 279 -17.38 -7.75 -3.30
N ILE A 280 -17.55 -8.46 -4.40
CA ILE A 280 -17.06 -9.84 -4.59
C ILE A 280 -15.53 -9.87 -4.53
N ASP A 281 -14.85 -8.95 -5.21
CA ASP A 281 -13.39 -8.86 -5.20
C ASP A 281 -12.85 -8.64 -3.77
N PHE A 282 -13.48 -7.78 -2.98
CA PHE A 282 -13.10 -7.58 -1.58
C PHE A 282 -13.26 -8.85 -0.73
N LEU A 283 -14.41 -9.56 -0.88
CA LEU A 283 -14.63 -10.82 -0.14
C LEU A 283 -13.62 -11.90 -0.54
N ARG A 284 -13.29 -12.02 -1.83
CA ARG A 284 -12.23 -12.92 -2.31
C ARG A 284 -10.87 -12.62 -1.68
N ARG A 285 -10.52 -11.34 -1.52
CA ARG A 285 -9.27 -10.93 -0.86
C ARG A 285 -9.25 -11.31 0.61
N ILE A 286 -10.37 -11.15 1.33
CA ILE A 286 -10.47 -11.58 2.72
C ILE A 286 -10.26 -13.09 2.83
N ILE A 287 -10.96 -13.89 2.02
CA ILE A 287 -10.80 -15.36 2.00
C ILE A 287 -9.36 -15.72 1.66
N PHE A 288 -8.76 -15.08 0.65
CA PHE A 288 -7.38 -15.38 0.25
C PHE A 288 -6.38 -15.10 1.38
N ASN A 289 -6.51 -13.96 2.09
CA ASN A 289 -5.65 -13.64 3.24
C ASN A 289 -5.78 -14.66 4.36
N VAL A 290 -6.98 -15.18 4.63
CA VAL A 290 -7.20 -16.27 5.60
C VAL A 290 -6.47 -17.53 5.14
N LEU A 291 -6.64 -17.94 3.87
CA LEU A 291 -6.08 -19.17 3.33
C LEU A 291 -4.54 -19.18 3.31
N ILE A 292 -3.92 -18.05 3.03
CA ILE A 292 -2.44 -17.93 3.04
C ILE A 292 -1.86 -17.65 4.43
N GLY A 293 -2.68 -17.49 5.48
CA GLY A 293 -2.21 -17.16 6.81
C GLY A 293 -1.59 -15.76 6.92
N ASN A 294 -2.21 -14.75 6.27
CA ASN A 294 -1.76 -13.36 6.35
C ASN A 294 -2.41 -12.62 7.51
N GLY A 295 -1.71 -12.52 8.64
CA GLY A 295 -2.15 -11.77 9.83
C GLY A 295 -1.97 -10.25 9.72
N ASP A 296 -1.30 -9.74 8.68
CA ASP A 296 -1.08 -8.30 8.50
C ASP A 296 -2.06 -7.65 7.50
N ALA A 297 -3.16 -8.32 7.14
CA ALA A 297 -4.16 -7.81 6.21
C ALA A 297 -5.07 -6.73 6.84
N HIS A 298 -4.47 -5.61 7.26
CA HIS A 298 -5.19 -4.48 7.88
C HIS A 298 -5.76 -3.50 6.85
N ALA A 299 -6.55 -2.50 7.30
CA ALA A 299 -7.25 -1.56 6.43
C ALA A 299 -6.35 -0.77 5.44
N LYS A 300 -5.09 -0.49 5.79
CA LYS A 300 -4.14 0.17 4.87
C LYS A 300 -3.65 -0.73 3.73
N ASN A 301 -3.89 -2.04 3.79
CA ASN A 301 -3.56 -2.99 2.71
C ASN A 301 -4.69 -3.15 1.69
N PHE A 302 -5.72 -2.31 1.79
CA PHE A 302 -6.79 -2.19 0.81
C PHE A 302 -6.88 -0.74 0.34
N SER A 303 -6.89 -0.54 -0.97
CA SER A 303 -6.98 0.79 -1.58
C SER A 303 -7.99 0.83 -2.70
N VAL A 304 -8.46 2.03 -3.02
CA VAL A 304 -9.16 2.30 -4.26
C VAL A 304 -8.26 3.04 -5.24
N LEU A 305 -8.51 2.85 -6.51
CA LEU A 305 -7.83 3.51 -7.61
C LEU A 305 -8.85 4.31 -8.41
N TYR A 306 -8.55 5.59 -8.65
CA TYR A 306 -9.37 6.49 -9.42
C TYR A 306 -8.90 6.49 -10.89
N ARG A 307 -9.81 6.17 -11.82
CA ARG A 307 -9.56 6.24 -13.26
C ARG A 307 -10.64 7.10 -13.93
N GLY A 308 -10.36 8.38 -14.06
CA GLY A 308 -11.36 9.36 -14.51
C GLY A 308 -12.56 9.36 -13.53
N LYS A 309 -13.76 9.06 -14.06
CA LYS A 309 -14.99 9.00 -13.24
C LYS A 309 -15.24 7.61 -12.58
N THR A 310 -14.39 6.62 -12.82
CA THR A 310 -14.57 5.27 -12.26
C THR A 310 -13.66 5.05 -11.07
N ILE A 311 -14.19 4.40 -10.04
CA ILE A 311 -13.44 4.00 -8.84
C ILE A 311 -13.46 2.47 -8.80
N ARG A 312 -12.30 1.85 -8.56
CA ARG A 312 -12.16 0.40 -8.43
C ARG A 312 -11.26 0.08 -7.25
N LEU A 313 -11.35 -1.13 -6.72
CA LEU A 313 -10.30 -1.62 -5.83
C LEU A 313 -8.96 -1.62 -6.58
N ALA A 314 -7.93 -1.15 -5.92
CA ALA A 314 -6.56 -1.26 -6.43
C ALA A 314 -6.18 -2.75 -6.55
N PRO A 315 -5.19 -3.14 -7.37
CA PRO A 315 -4.61 -4.48 -7.29
C PRO A 315 -4.21 -4.82 -5.85
N VAL A 316 -4.16 -6.09 -5.49
CA VAL A 316 -3.68 -6.53 -4.17
C VAL A 316 -2.18 -6.22 -4.02
N TYR A 317 -1.76 -5.93 -2.81
CA TYR A 317 -0.38 -5.65 -2.46
C TYR A 317 -0.10 -6.06 -1.01
N ASP A 318 1.17 -6.18 -0.65
CA ASP A 318 1.61 -6.52 0.72
C ASP A 318 1.01 -7.85 1.21
N LEU A 319 0.98 -8.87 0.33
CA LEU A 319 0.52 -10.22 0.65
C LEU A 319 1.71 -11.06 1.10
N LEU A 320 1.62 -11.61 2.30
CA LEU A 320 2.63 -12.51 2.85
C LEU A 320 1.99 -13.51 3.83
N CYS A 321 2.57 -14.68 3.98
CA CYS A 321 2.18 -15.62 5.01
C CYS A 321 2.91 -15.26 6.32
N THR A 322 2.21 -14.68 7.29
CA THR A 322 2.79 -14.34 8.59
C THR A 322 2.87 -15.55 9.52
N GLU A 323 2.01 -16.54 9.33
CA GLU A 323 1.93 -17.74 10.17
C GLU A 323 3.18 -18.63 10.13
N ILE A 324 4.08 -18.46 9.14
CA ILE A 324 5.37 -19.18 9.13
C ILE A 324 6.41 -18.61 10.11
N TYR A 325 6.11 -17.47 10.74
CA TYR A 325 7.02 -16.79 11.66
C TYR A 325 6.50 -16.89 13.09
N ASP A 326 7.05 -17.80 13.90
CA ASP A 326 6.66 -18.03 15.29
C ASP A 326 6.71 -16.80 16.20
N SER A 327 7.50 -15.79 15.80
CA SER A 327 7.63 -14.52 16.54
C SER A 327 6.47 -13.55 16.30
N LEU A 328 5.58 -13.82 15.36
CA LEU A 328 4.40 -13.01 15.05
C LEU A 328 3.14 -13.59 15.71
N ALA A 329 2.16 -12.72 15.96
CA ALA A 329 0.85 -13.18 16.38
C ALA A 329 0.17 -14.00 15.28
N HIS A 330 -0.39 -15.16 15.66
CA HIS A 330 -1.15 -16.03 14.75
C HIS A 330 -2.62 -15.60 14.68
N GLU A 331 -2.84 -14.31 14.42
CA GLU A 331 -4.14 -13.66 14.40
C GLU A 331 -4.29 -12.78 13.16
N THR A 332 -5.53 -12.62 12.71
CA THR A 332 -5.86 -11.71 11.61
C THR A 332 -5.92 -10.26 12.09
N ALA A 333 -5.48 -9.31 11.27
CA ALA A 333 -5.52 -7.86 11.55
C ALA A 333 -6.94 -7.31 11.68
N MET A 334 -7.91 -7.95 11.04
CA MET A 334 -9.34 -7.67 11.12
C MET A 334 -10.09 -8.97 11.44
N SER A 335 -11.02 -8.93 12.38
CA SER A 335 -11.75 -10.12 12.84
C SER A 335 -12.68 -10.69 11.77
N ILE A 336 -12.77 -12.01 11.71
CA ILE A 336 -13.65 -12.77 10.82
C ILE A 336 -14.87 -13.24 11.62
N GLY A 337 -15.99 -12.50 11.56
CA GLY A 337 -17.17 -12.79 12.37
C GLY A 337 -16.90 -12.81 13.88
N GLY A 338 -16.00 -11.90 14.34
CA GLY A 338 -15.58 -11.77 15.71
C GLY A 338 -14.49 -12.76 16.17
N GLU A 339 -13.84 -13.46 15.24
CA GLU A 339 -12.70 -14.35 15.51
C GLU A 339 -11.43 -13.79 14.86
N THR A 340 -10.31 -13.78 15.59
CA THR A 340 -9.01 -13.32 15.08
C THR A 340 -8.02 -14.47 14.89
N SER A 341 -8.11 -15.53 15.70
CA SER A 341 -7.22 -16.68 15.56
C SER A 341 -7.49 -17.47 14.28
N PHE A 342 -6.47 -17.75 13.48
CA PHE A 342 -6.61 -18.56 12.28
C PHE A 342 -7.21 -19.94 12.56
N ALA A 343 -6.88 -20.56 13.69
CA ALA A 343 -7.42 -21.85 14.10
C ALA A 343 -8.91 -21.79 14.48
N GLY A 344 -9.43 -20.61 14.86
CA GLY A 344 -10.83 -20.41 15.22
C GLY A 344 -11.72 -19.95 14.08
N ILE A 345 -11.14 -19.64 12.91
CA ILE A 345 -11.93 -19.23 11.72
C ILE A 345 -12.57 -20.46 11.09
N THR A 346 -13.91 -20.51 11.10
CA THR A 346 -14.73 -21.57 10.54
C THR A 346 -15.63 -21.00 9.44
N ARG A 347 -16.31 -21.90 8.68
CA ARG A 347 -17.38 -21.51 7.73
C ARG A 347 -18.48 -20.71 8.43
N GLY A 348 -18.80 -21.08 9.69
CA GLY A 348 -19.75 -20.37 10.54
C GLY A 348 -19.32 -18.92 10.82
N ARG A 349 -18.02 -18.69 11.07
CA ARG A 349 -17.46 -17.34 11.28
C ARG A 349 -17.47 -16.51 10.00
N LEU A 350 -17.16 -17.11 8.85
CA LEU A 350 -17.28 -16.46 7.55
C LEU A 350 -18.74 -16.10 7.24
N SER A 351 -19.68 -17.00 7.53
CA SER A 351 -21.12 -16.74 7.38
C SER A 351 -21.57 -15.58 8.26
N LYS A 352 -21.12 -15.52 9.51
CA LYS A 352 -21.42 -14.41 10.42
C LYS A 352 -20.84 -13.09 9.90
N MET A 353 -19.59 -13.08 9.44
CA MET A 353 -18.96 -11.89 8.82
C MET A 353 -19.79 -11.41 7.60
N ALA A 354 -20.28 -12.33 6.76
CA ALA A 354 -21.13 -11.97 5.63
C ALA A 354 -22.44 -11.29 6.11
N GLN A 355 -23.09 -11.81 7.16
CA GLN A 355 -24.27 -11.19 7.76
C GLN A 355 -23.98 -9.78 8.29
N GLU A 356 -22.85 -9.58 8.98
CA GLU A 356 -22.39 -8.27 9.46
C GLU A 356 -22.17 -7.28 8.30
N CYS A 357 -21.67 -7.77 7.16
CA CYS A 357 -21.56 -7.02 5.90
C CYS A 357 -22.89 -6.81 5.16
N LYS A 358 -24.02 -7.36 5.66
CA LYS A 358 -25.31 -7.41 4.99
C LYS A 358 -25.23 -8.08 3.60
N VAL A 359 -24.55 -9.20 3.56
CA VAL A 359 -24.37 -10.09 2.41
C VAL A 359 -24.94 -11.46 2.79
N ARG A 360 -25.52 -12.16 1.82
CA ARG A 360 -26.02 -13.53 2.03
C ARG A 360 -24.84 -14.47 2.30
N PRO A 361 -24.89 -15.31 3.37
CA PRO A 361 -23.83 -16.26 3.70
C PRO A 361 -23.45 -17.20 2.56
N GLU A 362 -24.43 -17.62 1.75
CA GLU A 362 -24.21 -18.53 0.63
C GLU A 362 -23.22 -17.95 -0.40
N LEU A 363 -23.18 -16.62 -0.55
CA LEU A 363 -22.23 -15.99 -1.47
C LEU A 363 -20.78 -16.19 -1.00
N ILE A 364 -20.47 -15.91 0.28
CA ILE A 364 -19.10 -16.04 0.77
C ILE A 364 -18.67 -17.51 0.81
N LEU A 365 -19.57 -18.42 1.17
CA LEU A 365 -19.29 -19.86 1.16
C LEU A 365 -19.02 -20.38 -0.26
N SER A 366 -19.80 -19.94 -1.25
CA SER A 366 -19.54 -20.27 -2.66
C SER A 366 -18.17 -19.74 -3.14
N LEU A 367 -17.79 -18.52 -2.74
CA LEU A 367 -16.48 -17.97 -3.07
C LEU A 367 -15.34 -18.72 -2.37
N LEU A 368 -15.56 -19.17 -1.13
CA LEU A 368 -14.64 -20.02 -0.42
C LEU A 368 -14.44 -21.36 -1.14
N ASP A 369 -15.55 -22.05 -1.47
CA ASP A 369 -15.51 -23.36 -2.14
C ASP A 369 -14.77 -23.26 -3.48
N GLU A 370 -15.03 -22.21 -4.28
CA GLU A 370 -14.29 -21.94 -5.53
C GLU A 370 -12.76 -21.81 -5.30
N MET A 371 -12.35 -21.19 -4.19
CA MET A 371 -10.93 -21.06 -3.87
C MET A 371 -10.32 -22.36 -3.34
N LEU A 372 -11.04 -23.08 -2.49
CA LEU A 372 -10.59 -24.35 -1.93
C LEU A 372 -10.30 -25.41 -3.00
N GLU A 373 -11.12 -25.46 -4.06
CA GLU A 373 -10.92 -26.38 -5.20
C GLU A 373 -9.56 -26.22 -5.90
N LYS A 374 -8.95 -25.02 -5.83
CA LYS A 374 -7.79 -24.66 -6.67
C LYS A 374 -6.52 -24.38 -5.88
N ILE A 375 -6.65 -23.82 -4.65
CA ILE A 375 -5.52 -23.16 -3.99
C ILE A 375 -4.39 -24.13 -3.64
N THR A 376 -4.71 -25.34 -3.16
CA THR A 376 -3.68 -26.33 -2.79
C THR A 376 -2.86 -26.78 -4.00
N VAL A 377 -3.53 -27.09 -5.11
CA VAL A 377 -2.83 -27.46 -6.35
C VAL A 377 -2.04 -26.29 -6.92
N ALA A 378 -2.62 -25.11 -6.91
CA ALA A 378 -1.96 -23.90 -7.42
C ALA A 378 -0.72 -23.54 -6.59
N SER A 379 -0.78 -23.65 -5.26
CA SER A 379 0.34 -23.36 -4.37
C SER A 379 1.50 -24.35 -4.54
N ASN A 380 1.21 -25.67 -4.60
CA ASN A 380 2.24 -26.69 -4.78
C ASN A 380 2.93 -26.58 -6.15
N ASN A 381 2.16 -26.40 -7.23
CA ASN A 381 2.73 -26.17 -8.57
C ASN A 381 3.60 -24.90 -8.62
N LEU A 382 3.18 -23.83 -7.94
CA LEU A 382 3.95 -22.60 -7.86
C LEU A 382 5.23 -22.80 -7.04
N ALA A 383 5.18 -23.53 -5.93
CA ALA A 383 6.36 -23.86 -5.14
C ALA A 383 7.42 -24.59 -5.96
N ASP A 384 7.00 -25.58 -6.76
CA ASP A 384 7.89 -26.32 -7.66
C ASP A 384 8.47 -25.42 -8.77
N GLU A 385 7.66 -24.51 -9.32
CA GLU A 385 8.09 -23.54 -10.33
C GLU A 385 9.16 -22.60 -9.75
N LEU A 386 8.90 -22.00 -8.58
CA LEU A 386 9.79 -21.02 -7.97
C LEU A 386 11.05 -21.63 -7.37
N ASN A 387 10.99 -22.85 -6.82
CA ASN A 387 12.17 -23.54 -6.32
C ASN A 387 13.23 -23.82 -7.40
N ARG A 388 12.83 -23.93 -8.66
CA ARG A 388 13.79 -24.08 -9.78
C ARG A 388 14.51 -22.77 -10.12
N GLN A 389 13.91 -21.63 -9.81
CA GLN A 389 14.46 -20.30 -10.13
C GLN A 389 15.14 -19.67 -8.90
N HIS A 390 14.50 -19.76 -7.75
CA HIS A 390 14.90 -19.17 -6.50
C HIS A 390 14.68 -20.19 -5.36
N PRO A 391 15.60 -21.12 -5.12
CA PRO A 391 15.43 -22.16 -4.10
C PRO A 391 15.20 -21.57 -2.70
N SER A 392 14.11 -21.98 -2.03
CA SER A 392 13.80 -21.58 -0.66
C SER A 392 12.87 -22.59 0.02
N THR A 393 13.11 -22.84 1.30
CA THR A 393 12.24 -23.71 2.12
C THR A 393 10.91 -23.04 2.45
N VAL A 394 10.83 -21.71 2.35
CA VAL A 394 9.64 -20.94 2.71
C VAL A 394 8.41 -21.33 1.89
N TYR A 395 8.58 -21.72 0.63
CA TYR A 395 7.46 -22.13 -0.22
C TYR A 395 6.74 -23.37 0.31
N ALA A 396 7.50 -24.40 0.71
CA ALA A 396 6.92 -25.61 1.30
C ALA A 396 6.22 -25.33 2.64
N GLU A 397 6.71 -24.37 3.41
CA GLU A 397 6.09 -23.98 4.67
C GLU A 397 4.76 -23.25 4.45
N ILE A 398 4.73 -22.31 3.48
CA ILE A 398 3.49 -21.64 3.09
C ILE A 398 2.47 -22.65 2.55
N CYS A 399 2.90 -23.60 1.71
CA CYS A 399 2.01 -24.64 1.20
C CYS A 399 1.39 -25.46 2.33
N ARG A 400 2.15 -25.82 3.38
CA ARG A 400 1.62 -26.53 4.56
C ARG A 400 0.59 -25.70 5.34
N ILE A 401 0.79 -24.38 5.47
CA ILE A 401 -0.20 -23.48 6.06
C ILE A 401 -1.47 -23.48 5.22
N ILE A 402 -1.35 -23.32 3.90
CA ILE A 402 -2.49 -23.31 2.97
C ILE A 402 -3.26 -24.64 3.03
N GLU A 403 -2.55 -25.78 3.00
CA GLU A 403 -3.16 -27.10 3.10
C GLU A 403 -3.92 -27.29 4.41
N ARG A 404 -3.34 -26.87 5.54
CA ARG A 404 -4.00 -26.91 6.85
C ARG A 404 -5.26 -26.05 6.87
N GLN A 405 -5.19 -24.79 6.42
CA GLN A 405 -6.32 -23.86 6.39
C GLN A 405 -7.40 -24.36 5.43
N ALA A 406 -7.02 -24.87 4.25
CA ALA A 406 -7.97 -25.40 3.28
C ALA A 406 -8.68 -26.66 3.81
N ALA A 407 -7.95 -27.58 4.42
CA ALA A 407 -8.55 -28.78 5.00
C ALA A 407 -9.51 -28.44 6.16
N TRP A 408 -9.15 -27.48 7.02
CA TRP A 408 -9.99 -26.98 8.10
C TRP A 408 -11.30 -26.38 7.56
N LEU A 409 -11.22 -25.45 6.62
CA LEU A 409 -12.37 -24.77 6.07
C LEU A 409 -13.21 -25.60 5.09
N ALA A 410 -12.73 -26.76 4.66
CA ALA A 410 -13.52 -27.70 3.84
C ALA A 410 -14.52 -28.49 4.68
N VAL A 411 -14.27 -28.69 5.97
CA VAL A 411 -15.08 -29.56 6.87
C VAL A 411 -15.98 -28.74 7.78
N GLU A 412 -15.50 -27.65 8.32
CA GLU A 412 -16.19 -26.75 9.27
C GLU A 412 -17.09 -25.71 8.61
#